data_84b9119dc40260738eb625353e7928f4
#
_entry.id   84b9119dc40260738eb625353e7928f4
#
_cell.length_a   1.000
_cell.length_b   1.000
_cell.length_c   1.000
_cell.angle_alpha   90.00
_cell.angle_beta   90.00
_cell.angle_gamma   90.00
#
_symmetry.space_group_name_H-M   'P 1'
#
loop_
_entity.id
_entity.type
_entity.pdbx_description
1 polymer ?
#
loop_
_entity_poly.entity_id
_entity_poly.type
_entity_poly.pdbx_seq_one_letter_code
_entity_poly.pdbx_strand_id
1 'polypeptide(L)'
;GRMADDTVVLTPPARLAQPVDGAIQRRFGEPIAGGGRANGLTFAAEPGARAVSPATGVVQYAGPVKGWGVILILRLAGGYHLVLAGLERTSVQVGQSVAEGQPVGWAPDGRQSAAEIYLEVREQGSPVDPMKWMRKRVG
;
A
#
# COMPACT_ATOMS: atom_id res chain seq x y z
N GLY A 1 -7.05 -20.38 17.54
CA GLY A 1 -7.57 -19.77 16.46
C GLY A 1 -6.42 -19.43 15.67
N ARG A 2 -5.72 -18.87 15.97
CA ARG A 2 -4.60 -18.55 15.35
C ARG A 2 -4.18 -19.46 14.23
N MET A 3 -4.79 -20.58 14.10
CA MET A 3 -4.37 -21.57 13.15
C MET A 3 -4.36 -21.08 11.72
N ALA A 4 -5.39 -20.33 11.34
CA ALA A 4 -5.47 -19.88 9.97
C ALA A 4 -4.29 -19.01 9.58
N ASP A 5 -3.85 -18.17 10.51
CA ASP A 5 -2.75 -17.27 10.22
C ASP A 5 -1.42 -17.99 10.08
N ASP A 6 -1.30 -19.11 10.79
CA ASP A 6 -0.07 -19.88 10.75
C ASP A 6 0.14 -20.57 9.41
N THR A 7 -0.91 -20.65 8.59
CA THR A 7 -0.82 -21.33 7.31
C THR A 7 -0.55 -20.40 6.14
N VAL A 8 -0.45 -19.10 6.39
CA VAL A 8 -0.18 -18.16 5.31
C VAL A 8 1.24 -18.31 4.83
N VAL A 9 1.38 -18.55 3.53
CA VAL A 9 2.68 -18.68 2.90
C VAL A 9 3.02 -17.33 2.27
N LEU A 10 4.08 -16.70 2.75
CA LEU A 10 4.54 -15.44 2.21
C LEU A 10 5.47 -15.70 1.03
N THR A 11 5.34 -14.85 0.01
CA THR A 11 6.18 -14.92 -1.18
C THR A 11 6.70 -13.52 -1.49
N PRO A 12 7.77 -13.40 -2.28
CA PRO A 12 8.11 -12.12 -2.88
C PRO A 12 6.96 -11.69 -3.79
N PRO A 13 6.85 -10.41 -4.13
CA PRO A 13 5.77 -9.98 -5.00
C PRO A 13 5.92 -10.62 -6.39
N ALA A 14 4.84 -11.23 -6.88
CA ALA A 14 4.78 -11.73 -8.25
C ALA A 14 3.99 -10.75 -9.11
N ARG A 15 2.94 -10.20 -8.53
CA ARG A 15 2.17 -9.11 -9.09
C ARG A 15 1.57 -8.34 -7.93
N LEU A 16 1.16 -7.11 -8.18
CA LEU A 16 0.54 -6.28 -7.16
C LEU A 16 -0.82 -5.79 -7.66
N ALA A 17 -1.82 -5.89 -6.80
CA ALA A 17 -3.12 -5.29 -7.06
C ALA A 17 -3.06 -3.80 -6.74
N GLN A 18 -3.80 -2.99 -7.50
CA GLN A 18 -3.95 -1.58 -7.17
C GLN A 18 -4.68 -1.44 -5.85
N PRO A 19 -4.17 -0.61 -4.93
CA PRO A 19 -4.82 -0.49 -3.61
C PRO A 19 -6.18 0.21 -3.66
N VAL A 20 -6.41 1.07 -4.63
CA VAL A 20 -7.69 1.72 -4.86
C VAL A 20 -7.92 1.80 -6.35
N ASP A 21 -9.20 1.93 -6.75
CA ASP A 21 -9.57 2.03 -8.15
C ASP A 21 -9.49 3.49 -8.59
N GLY A 22 -8.32 3.88 -9.08
CA GLY A 22 -8.10 5.24 -9.52
C GLY A 22 -6.81 5.37 -10.30
N ALA A 23 -6.66 6.52 -10.94
CA ALA A 23 -5.50 6.79 -11.79
C ALA A 23 -4.24 7.04 -10.98
N ILE A 24 -3.12 6.72 -11.54
CA ILE A 24 -1.82 7.07 -10.95
C ILE A 24 -1.57 8.56 -11.20
N GLN A 25 -1.41 9.31 -10.12
CA GLN A 25 -1.16 10.75 -10.17
C GLN A 25 0.32 11.07 -10.13
N ARG A 26 1.12 10.22 -9.50
CA ARG A 26 2.57 10.40 -9.42
C ARG A 26 3.22 9.05 -9.50
N ARG A 27 4.31 8.99 -10.27
CA ARG A 27 5.05 7.75 -10.49
C ARG A 27 6.35 7.76 -9.73
N PHE A 28 6.88 6.57 -9.53
CA PHE A 28 8.20 6.39 -8.93
C PHE A 28 9.25 7.18 -9.73
N GLY A 29 10.09 7.91 -9.01
CA GLY A 29 11.19 8.66 -9.61
C GLY A 29 10.82 10.05 -10.09
N GLU A 30 9.53 10.43 -10.07
CA GLU A 30 9.16 11.78 -10.45
C GLU A 30 9.68 12.80 -9.46
N PRO A 31 10.11 13.97 -9.92
CA PRO A 31 10.51 15.03 -9.01
C PRO A 31 9.34 15.47 -8.15
N ILE A 32 9.62 15.77 -6.88
CA ILE A 32 8.59 16.29 -5.97
C ILE A 32 8.96 17.69 -5.54
N ALA A 33 7.93 18.48 -5.23
CA ALA A 33 8.12 19.84 -4.77
C ALA A 33 8.97 19.85 -3.50
N GLY A 34 9.92 20.75 -3.42
CA GLY A 34 10.80 20.83 -2.26
C GLY A 34 12.07 20.00 -2.39
N GLY A 35 12.21 19.23 -3.45
CA GLY A 35 13.40 18.45 -3.73
C GLY A 35 13.18 16.95 -3.58
N GLY A 36 14.06 16.18 -4.19
CA GLY A 36 13.99 14.74 -4.16
C GLY A 36 13.05 14.17 -5.21
N ARG A 37 12.89 12.86 -5.18
CA ARG A 37 12.05 12.14 -6.12
C ARG A 37 11.11 11.22 -5.38
N ALA A 38 9.98 10.90 -6.01
CA ALA A 38 8.99 10.02 -5.42
C ALA A 38 9.53 8.60 -5.28
N ASN A 39 9.30 7.99 -4.13
CA ASN A 39 9.76 6.64 -3.81
C ASN A 39 8.67 5.59 -4.03
N GLY A 40 7.54 5.97 -4.58
CA GLY A 40 6.42 5.07 -4.81
C GLY A 40 5.43 5.69 -5.77
N LEU A 41 4.19 5.18 -5.71
CA LEU A 41 3.10 5.63 -6.57
C LEU A 41 2.03 6.32 -5.74
N THR A 42 1.47 7.40 -6.26
CA THR A 42 0.28 8.01 -5.67
C THR A 42 -0.90 7.76 -6.58
N PHE A 43 -1.97 7.19 -6.03
CA PHE A 43 -3.21 6.90 -6.75
C PHE A 43 -4.29 7.87 -6.32
N ALA A 44 -5.03 8.39 -7.29
CA ALA A 44 -6.29 9.06 -6.97
C ALA A 44 -7.26 8.03 -6.39
N ALA A 45 -8.15 8.47 -5.51
CA ALA A 45 -9.19 7.61 -4.96
C ALA A 45 -10.50 8.36 -4.96
N GLU A 46 -11.61 7.63 -5.01
CA GLU A 46 -12.90 8.23 -4.70
C GLU A 46 -12.92 8.57 -3.22
N PRO A 47 -13.54 9.68 -2.82
CA PRO A 47 -13.61 10.03 -1.40
C PRO A 47 -14.18 8.89 -0.58
N GLY A 48 -13.45 8.50 0.47
CA GLY A 48 -13.87 7.43 1.36
C GLY A 48 -13.79 6.02 0.79
N ALA A 49 -13.16 5.85 -0.37
CA ALA A 49 -13.09 4.55 -1.03
C ALA A 49 -12.37 3.53 -0.16
N ARG A 50 -12.81 2.27 -0.28
CA ARG A 50 -12.14 1.17 0.41
C ARG A 50 -10.81 0.88 -0.26
N ALA A 51 -9.77 0.71 0.55
CA ALA A 51 -8.45 0.33 0.07
C ALA A 51 -8.24 -1.16 0.32
N VAL A 52 -7.55 -1.82 -0.61
CA VAL A 52 -7.28 -3.25 -0.52
C VAL A 52 -5.78 -3.49 -0.48
N SER A 53 -5.41 -4.66 0.05
CA SER A 53 -4.02 -5.05 0.12
C SER A 53 -3.49 -5.39 -1.28
N PRO A 54 -2.36 -4.81 -1.68
CA PRO A 54 -1.79 -5.13 -2.99
C PRO A 54 -1.24 -6.56 -3.09
N ALA A 55 -0.94 -7.19 -1.95
CA ALA A 55 -0.35 -8.52 -1.93
C ALA A 55 -0.67 -9.21 -0.63
N THR A 56 -0.51 -10.53 -0.61
CA THR A 56 -0.59 -11.30 0.63
C THR A 56 0.62 -10.98 1.50
N GLY A 57 0.39 -10.68 2.76
CA GLY A 57 1.46 -10.34 3.69
C GLY A 57 0.99 -10.36 5.13
N VAL A 58 1.90 -10.04 6.03
CA VAL A 58 1.61 -9.93 7.46
C VAL A 58 1.78 -8.48 7.87
N VAL A 59 0.79 -7.97 8.60
CA VAL A 59 0.81 -6.57 9.04
C VAL A 59 1.91 -6.37 10.06
N GLN A 60 2.85 -5.50 9.75
CA GLN A 60 3.98 -5.19 10.60
C GLN A 60 3.78 -3.88 11.35
N TYR A 61 3.03 -2.96 10.78
CA TYR A 61 2.66 -1.71 11.40
C TYR A 61 1.30 -1.26 10.85
N ALA A 62 0.47 -0.68 11.72
CA ALA A 62 -0.82 -0.13 11.33
C ALA A 62 -1.16 1.00 12.28
N GLY A 63 -1.11 2.24 11.81
CA GLY A 63 -1.42 3.37 12.67
C GLY A 63 -1.01 4.70 12.06
N PRO A 64 -1.30 5.79 12.76
CA PRO A 64 -1.00 7.13 12.24
C PRO A 64 0.50 7.44 12.31
N VAL A 65 0.95 8.17 11.30
CA VAL A 65 2.31 8.71 11.24
C VAL A 65 2.18 10.16 10.82
N LYS A 66 2.74 11.06 11.61
CA LYS A 66 2.62 12.48 11.38
C LYS A 66 3.08 12.83 9.95
N GLY A 67 2.25 13.55 9.24
CA GLY A 67 2.55 13.97 7.87
C GLY A 67 2.22 12.93 6.81
N TRP A 68 1.78 11.72 7.20
CA TRP A 68 1.54 10.64 6.27
C TRP A 68 0.14 10.04 6.37
N GLY A 69 -0.67 10.49 7.33
CA GLY A 69 -1.95 9.86 7.62
C GLY A 69 -1.75 8.51 8.28
N VAL A 70 -2.69 7.61 8.09
CA VAL A 70 -2.55 6.25 8.63
C VAL A 70 -1.72 5.44 7.64
N ILE A 71 -0.72 4.76 8.17
CA ILE A 71 0.18 3.91 7.39
C ILE A 71 -0.05 2.45 7.74
N LEU A 72 0.00 1.62 6.72
CA LEU A 72 -0.01 0.17 6.85
C LEU A 72 1.26 -0.35 6.23
N ILE A 73 2.04 -1.13 6.99
CA ILE A 73 3.25 -1.77 6.46
C ILE A 73 3.04 -3.27 6.49
N LEU A 74 3.24 -3.92 5.34
CA LEU A 74 3.12 -5.36 5.20
C LEU A 74 4.47 -5.97 4.94
N ARG A 75 4.75 -7.08 5.61
CA ARG A 75 5.95 -7.87 5.36
C ARG A 75 5.60 -8.99 4.39
N LEU A 76 6.38 -9.11 3.34
CA LEU A 76 6.34 -10.23 2.40
C LEU A 76 7.63 -11.05 2.58
N ALA A 77 7.81 -12.07 1.77
CA ALA A 77 9.06 -12.82 1.80
C ALA A 77 10.14 -12.13 0.97
N GLY A 78 11.37 -12.59 1.10
CA GLY A 78 12.47 -12.14 0.26
C GLY A 78 12.99 -10.76 0.59
N GLY A 79 12.73 -10.26 1.80
CA GLY A 79 13.17 -8.92 2.18
C GLY A 79 12.29 -7.81 1.64
N TYR A 80 11.08 -8.14 1.16
CA TYR A 80 10.15 -7.16 0.60
C TYR A 80 9.17 -6.67 1.65
N HIS A 81 8.88 -5.36 1.59
CA HIS A 81 7.83 -4.73 2.39
C HIS A 81 6.99 -3.84 1.49
N LEU A 82 5.72 -3.74 1.79
CA LEU A 82 4.81 -2.80 1.15
C LEU A 82 4.37 -1.76 2.15
N VAL A 83 4.29 -0.51 1.71
CA VAL A 83 3.80 0.58 2.54
C VAL A 83 2.60 1.20 1.84
N LEU A 84 1.46 1.22 2.51
CA LEU A 84 0.31 2.03 2.11
C LEU A 84 0.24 3.21 3.04
N ALA A 85 0.14 4.41 2.51
CA ALA A 85 0.08 5.62 3.32
C ALA A 85 -1.05 6.52 2.84
N GLY A 86 -1.49 7.42 3.71
CA GLY A 86 -2.56 8.34 3.40
C GLY A 86 -3.95 7.78 3.67
N LEU A 87 -4.06 6.64 4.35
CA LEU A 87 -5.35 6.11 4.74
C LEU A 87 -6.00 7.00 5.79
N GLU A 88 -7.32 7.09 5.75
CA GLU A 88 -8.09 7.73 6.81
C GLU A 88 -8.06 6.86 8.07
N ARG A 89 -8.27 5.55 7.88
CA ARG A 89 -8.19 4.56 8.94
C ARG A 89 -7.95 3.19 8.35
N THR A 90 -7.50 2.27 9.17
CA THR A 90 -7.27 0.89 8.77
C THR A 90 -8.16 -0.04 9.57
N SER A 91 -8.52 -1.17 8.96
CA SER A 91 -9.35 -2.20 9.61
C SER A 91 -8.53 -3.39 10.09
N VAL A 92 -7.20 -3.34 9.94
CA VAL A 92 -6.34 -4.47 10.29
C VAL A 92 -5.37 -4.07 11.38
N GLN A 93 -4.78 -5.07 12.04
CA GLN A 93 -3.90 -4.87 13.18
C GLN A 93 -2.59 -5.59 12.97
N VAL A 94 -1.57 -5.12 13.69
CA VAL A 94 -0.23 -5.75 13.68
C VAL A 94 -0.35 -7.23 13.98
N GLY A 95 0.36 -8.04 13.20
CA GLY A 95 0.36 -9.49 13.35
C GLY A 95 -0.69 -10.19 12.51
N GLN A 96 -1.65 -9.48 11.99
CA GLN A 96 -2.71 -10.06 11.18
C GLN A 96 -2.20 -10.38 9.78
N SER A 97 -2.59 -11.53 9.25
CA SER A 97 -2.33 -11.89 7.86
C SER A 97 -3.41 -11.30 6.98
N VAL A 98 -3.05 -10.78 5.85
CA VAL A 98 -3.99 -10.27 4.86
C VAL A 98 -3.69 -10.90 3.51
N ALA A 99 -4.74 -11.11 2.72
CA ALA A 99 -4.61 -11.66 1.38
C ALA A 99 -4.60 -10.53 0.36
N GLU A 100 -4.01 -10.79 -0.80
CA GLU A 100 -4.12 -9.86 -1.92
C GLU A 100 -5.59 -9.56 -2.20
N GLY A 101 -5.93 -8.28 -2.35
CA GLY A 101 -7.29 -7.84 -2.62
C GLY A 101 -8.19 -7.74 -1.40
N GLN A 102 -7.72 -8.15 -0.23
CA GLN A 102 -8.51 -8.04 0.99
C GLN A 102 -8.64 -6.58 1.40
N PRO A 103 -9.82 -6.12 1.79
CA PRO A 103 -9.98 -4.76 2.31
C PRO A 103 -9.15 -4.55 3.56
N VAL A 104 -8.43 -3.43 3.63
CA VAL A 104 -7.55 -3.13 4.75
C VAL A 104 -7.77 -1.73 5.32
N GLY A 105 -8.58 -0.89 4.68
CA GLY A 105 -8.82 0.45 5.19
C GLY A 105 -9.60 1.31 4.23
N TRP A 106 -9.57 2.61 4.45
CA TRP A 106 -10.35 3.58 3.68
C TRP A 106 -9.51 4.79 3.34
N ALA A 107 -9.72 5.32 2.13
CA ALA A 107 -9.14 6.59 1.72
C ALA A 107 -9.83 7.75 2.45
N PRO A 108 -9.17 8.90 2.56
CA PRO A 108 -9.82 10.09 3.11
C PRO A 108 -11.01 10.52 2.27
N ASP A 109 -11.90 11.30 2.88
CA ASP A 109 -13.09 11.78 2.18
C ASP A 109 -12.85 13.05 1.36
N GLY A 110 -11.64 13.57 1.36
CA GLY A 110 -11.27 14.73 0.59
C GLY A 110 -11.51 16.07 1.29
N ARG A 111 -12.07 16.06 2.50
CA ARG A 111 -12.40 17.31 3.20
C ARG A 111 -11.19 17.91 3.90
N GLN A 112 -10.44 17.08 4.64
CA GLN A 112 -9.26 17.55 5.36
C GLN A 112 -7.97 17.06 4.72
N SER A 113 -8.01 15.89 4.12
CA SER A 113 -6.89 15.28 3.41
C SER A 113 -7.34 14.87 2.03
N ALA A 114 -6.45 14.98 1.06
CA ALA A 114 -6.77 14.58 -0.31
C ALA A 114 -7.17 13.10 -0.36
N ALA A 115 -8.14 12.79 -1.22
CA ALA A 115 -8.57 11.41 -1.43
C ALA A 115 -7.56 10.73 -2.36
N GLU A 116 -6.45 10.31 -1.80
CA GLU A 116 -5.40 9.62 -2.54
C GLU A 116 -4.70 8.64 -1.61
N ILE A 117 -4.11 7.60 -2.22
CA ILE A 117 -3.38 6.56 -1.49
C ILE A 117 -2.00 6.42 -2.10
N TYR A 118 -1.00 6.33 -1.25
CA TYR A 118 0.40 6.16 -1.65
C TYR A 118 0.81 4.71 -1.44
N LEU A 119 1.52 4.15 -2.42
CA LEU A 119 2.05 2.79 -2.36
C LEU A 119 3.55 2.80 -2.59
N GLU A 120 4.28 2.19 -1.67
CA GLU A 120 5.72 2.03 -1.80
C GLU A 120 6.08 0.57 -1.67
N VAL A 121 7.01 0.10 -2.49
CA VAL A 121 7.59 -1.24 -2.38
C VAL A 121 9.04 -1.08 -1.98
N ARG A 122 9.45 -1.79 -0.94
CA ARG A 122 10.84 -1.79 -0.49
C ARG A 122 11.42 -3.18 -0.63
N GLU A 123 12.58 -3.25 -1.24
CA GLU A 123 13.36 -4.47 -1.33
C GLU A 123 14.64 -4.27 -0.53
N GLN A 124 14.82 -5.08 0.52
CA GLN A 124 15.99 -4.96 1.41
C GLN A 124 16.14 -3.54 1.95
N GLY A 125 15.01 -2.90 2.26
CA GLY A 125 15.00 -1.56 2.82
C GLY A 125 15.08 -0.42 1.82
N SER A 126 15.27 -0.69 0.54
CA SER A 126 15.37 0.35 -0.49
C SER A 126 14.11 0.43 -1.33
N PRO A 127 13.59 1.63 -1.59
CA PRO A 127 12.42 1.76 -2.45
C PRO A 127 12.72 1.33 -3.88
N VAL A 128 11.79 0.61 -4.48
CA VAL A 128 11.88 0.18 -5.88
C VAL A 128 10.58 0.52 -6.58
N ASP A 129 10.61 0.60 -7.90
CA ASP A 129 9.44 1.00 -8.69
C ASP A 129 8.35 -0.06 -8.62
N PRO A 130 7.18 0.25 -8.01
CA PRO A 130 6.10 -0.73 -7.92
C PRO A 130 5.53 -1.14 -9.27
N MET A 131 5.72 -0.33 -10.32
CA MET A 131 5.20 -0.66 -11.65
C MET A 131 5.78 -1.96 -12.19
N LYS A 132 6.92 -2.39 -11.66
CA LYS A 132 7.53 -3.65 -12.02
C LYS A 132 6.58 -4.83 -11.88
N TRP A 133 5.66 -4.76 -10.91
CA TRP A 133 4.72 -5.84 -10.61
C TRP A 133 3.27 -5.50 -10.93
N MET A 134 2.98 -4.29 -11.38
CA MET A 134 1.60 -3.89 -11.62
C MET A 134 1.25 -4.16 -13.07
N ARG A 135 0.09 -4.79 -13.27
CA ARG A 135 -0.35 -5.09 -14.61
C ARG A 135 -0.78 -3.83 -15.32
N LYS A 136 -0.38 -3.74 -16.57
CA LYS A 136 -0.96 -2.75 -17.45
C LYS A 136 -2.40 -3.16 -17.72
N ARG A 137 -3.28 -2.19 -17.74
CA ARG A 137 -4.61 -2.44 -18.21
C ARG A 137 -4.57 -2.77 -19.68
N VAL A 138 -5.28 -3.81 -20.04
CA VAL A 138 -5.43 -4.18 -21.44
C VAL A 138 -6.63 -3.45 -22.00
N GLY A 139 -6.47 -2.78 -23.02
CA GLY A 139 -7.57 -2.23 -23.73
C GLY A 139 -8.00 -0.96 -23.63
#